data_848c0d11f7a4496c78a5e940217b7560
#
_entry.id   848c0d11f7a4496c78a5e940217b7560
#
_cell.length_a   1.000
_cell.length_b   1.000
_cell.length_c   1.000
_cell.angle_alpha   90.00
_cell.angle_beta   90.00
_cell.angle_gamma   90.00
#
_symmetry.space_group_name_H-M   'P 1'
#
loop_
_entity.id
_entity.type
_entity.pdbx_description
1 polymer ?
#
loop_
_entity_poly.entity_id
_entity_poly.type
_entity_poly.pdbx_seq_one_letter_code
_entity_poly.pdbx_strand_id
1 'polypeptide(L)'
;MASPGISRREKSAFAWRLDESLREAPLDPAAFARALDAKVDEIATARSQPARLLAMLSAAAPLLRIGGRLDEARKTASAAIAIAELVEDARAVHVNHVALAQVMQWEGRFEISTPLFDQLIAQARSIPIYAEFLDGVLFDAGRNLFAQKRYAEAARYFRESQVLRRASGMEHLLELSAEAIRKAKAASVERDRSR
;
A
#
# COMPACT_ATOMS: atom_id res chain seq x y z
N MET A 1 5.03 -16.04 33.96
CA MET A 1 5.49 -15.45 32.69
C MET A 1 4.28 -15.29 31.80
N ALA A 2 3.77 -14.07 31.62
CA ALA A 2 2.62 -13.80 30.77
C ALA A 2 3.11 -13.82 29.30
N SER A 3 2.46 -14.62 28.44
CA SER A 3 2.67 -14.60 27.00
C SER A 3 2.43 -13.19 26.48
N PRO A 4 3.28 -12.65 25.58
CA PRO A 4 3.04 -11.34 24.98
C PRO A 4 1.68 -11.36 24.28
N GLY A 5 0.77 -10.49 24.71
CA GLY A 5 -0.58 -10.41 24.15
C GLY A 5 -0.52 -10.12 22.67
N ILE A 6 -1.10 -11.02 21.86
CA ILE A 6 -1.28 -10.86 20.42
C ILE A 6 -1.98 -9.52 20.18
N SER A 7 -1.39 -8.64 19.37
CA SER A 7 -1.95 -7.32 19.10
C SER A 7 -3.32 -7.43 18.43
N ARG A 8 -4.17 -6.39 18.57
CA ARG A 8 -5.51 -6.37 17.96
C ARG A 8 -5.45 -6.51 16.42
N ARG A 9 -4.31 -6.13 15.82
CA ARG A 9 -4.03 -6.26 14.38
C ARG A 9 -3.79 -7.72 13.98
N GLU A 10 -3.14 -8.52 14.83
CA GLU A 10 -2.85 -9.94 14.58
C GLU A 10 -4.09 -10.84 14.72
N LYS A 11 -5.16 -10.35 15.39
CA LYS A 11 -6.45 -11.05 15.53
C LYS A 11 -7.42 -10.78 14.38
N SER A 12 -7.09 -9.89 13.46
CA SER A 12 -7.93 -9.58 12.29
C SER A 12 -7.76 -10.64 11.21
N ALA A 13 -8.86 -11.03 10.56
CA ALA A 13 -8.81 -11.88 9.36
C ALA A 13 -7.98 -11.24 8.22
N PHE A 14 -7.78 -9.92 8.24
CA PHE A 14 -6.96 -9.17 7.29
C PHE A 14 -5.55 -8.87 7.83
N ALA A 15 -5.07 -9.58 8.85
CA ALA A 15 -3.72 -9.43 9.34
C ALA A 15 -2.70 -9.92 8.29
N TRP A 16 -1.60 -9.16 8.14
CA TRP A 16 -0.53 -9.45 7.19
C TRP A 16 0.83 -9.05 7.77
N ARG A 17 1.88 -9.56 7.16
CA ARG A 17 3.28 -9.17 7.38
C ARG A 17 3.96 -8.88 6.04
N LEU A 18 5.11 -8.19 6.06
CA LEU A 18 5.94 -8.10 4.86
C LEU A 18 6.70 -9.42 4.65
N ASP A 19 6.70 -9.89 3.40
CA ASP A 19 7.57 -10.97 2.96
C ASP A 19 8.99 -10.47 2.59
N GLU A 20 9.82 -11.34 2.06
CA GLU A 20 11.20 -10.99 1.65
C GLU A 20 11.23 -10.01 0.47
N SER A 21 10.19 -9.94 -0.32
CA SER A 21 10.00 -9.00 -1.43
C SER A 21 9.36 -7.68 -1.01
N LEU A 22 9.16 -7.46 0.29
CA LEU A 22 8.41 -6.34 0.86
C LEU A 22 6.96 -6.26 0.37
N ARG A 23 6.36 -7.39 0.00
CA ARG A 23 4.92 -7.53 -0.26
C ARG A 23 4.19 -7.91 1.01
N GLU A 24 2.95 -7.44 1.14
CA GLU A 24 2.08 -7.89 2.22
C GLU A 24 1.64 -9.33 1.97
N ALA A 25 1.93 -10.22 2.91
CA ALA A 25 1.49 -11.61 2.90
C ALA A 25 0.50 -11.85 4.05
N PRO A 26 -0.71 -12.38 3.79
CA PRO A 26 -1.66 -12.68 4.85
C PRO A 26 -1.07 -13.63 5.90
N LEU A 27 -1.35 -13.39 7.17
CA LEU A 27 -0.93 -14.29 8.26
C LEU A 27 -1.72 -15.61 8.24
N ASP A 28 -3.00 -15.55 7.89
CA ASP A 28 -3.87 -16.71 7.62
C ASP A 28 -4.52 -16.54 6.24
N PRO A 29 -3.94 -17.13 5.18
CA PRO A 29 -4.45 -16.99 3.82
C PRO A 29 -5.91 -17.48 3.64
N ALA A 30 -6.30 -18.53 4.37
CA ALA A 30 -7.65 -19.09 4.25
C ALA A 30 -8.70 -18.20 4.93
N ALA A 31 -8.40 -17.69 6.12
CA ALA A 31 -9.28 -16.72 6.79
C ALA A 31 -9.35 -15.40 6.01
N PHE A 32 -8.21 -14.95 5.46
CA PHE A 32 -8.14 -13.75 4.63
C PHE A 32 -9.03 -13.89 3.39
N ALA A 33 -8.94 -14.99 2.66
CA ALA A 33 -9.73 -15.24 1.45
C ALA A 33 -11.24 -15.22 1.75
N ARG A 34 -11.69 -15.94 2.77
CA ARG A 34 -13.11 -15.94 3.17
C ARG A 34 -13.62 -14.56 3.55
N ALA A 35 -12.85 -13.81 4.33
CA ALA A 35 -13.23 -12.45 4.73
C ALA A 35 -13.24 -11.48 3.55
N LEU A 36 -12.33 -11.67 2.58
CA LEU A 36 -12.28 -10.89 1.35
C LEU A 36 -13.50 -11.16 0.48
N ASP A 37 -13.90 -12.42 0.29
CA ASP A 37 -15.09 -12.77 -0.50
C ASP A 37 -16.34 -12.12 0.10
N ALA A 38 -16.55 -12.24 1.41
CA ALA A 38 -17.66 -11.58 2.11
C ALA A 38 -17.65 -10.06 1.90
N LYS A 39 -16.46 -9.43 1.93
CA LYS A 39 -16.33 -7.98 1.71
C LYS A 39 -16.63 -7.58 0.26
N VAL A 40 -16.26 -8.39 -0.71
CA VAL A 40 -16.58 -8.16 -2.13
C VAL A 40 -18.08 -8.29 -2.38
N ASP A 41 -18.73 -9.29 -1.77
CA ASP A 41 -20.19 -9.47 -1.89
C ASP A 41 -20.98 -8.28 -1.32
N GLU A 42 -20.48 -7.67 -0.22
CA GLU A 42 -21.09 -6.47 0.36
C GLU A 42 -21.11 -5.27 -0.62
N ILE A 43 -20.12 -5.14 -1.51
CA ILE A 43 -20.03 -4.01 -2.46
C ILE A 43 -21.28 -3.91 -3.32
N ALA A 44 -21.86 -5.05 -3.72
CA ALA A 44 -23.09 -5.08 -4.52
C ALA A 44 -24.29 -4.39 -3.84
N THR A 45 -24.29 -4.35 -2.51
CA THR A 45 -25.36 -3.73 -1.71
C THR A 45 -25.33 -2.20 -1.69
N ALA A 46 -24.20 -1.60 -2.08
CA ALA A 46 -23.97 -0.16 -1.99
C ALA A 46 -24.15 0.59 -3.32
N ARG A 47 -24.56 -0.07 -4.40
CA ARG A 47 -24.59 0.49 -5.77
C ARG A 47 -25.38 1.79 -5.92
N SER A 48 -26.42 1.98 -5.13
CA SER A 48 -27.26 3.20 -5.16
C SER A 48 -26.77 4.33 -4.25
N GLN A 49 -25.63 4.16 -3.56
CA GLN A 49 -25.12 5.10 -2.57
C GLN A 49 -23.65 5.43 -2.89
N PRO A 50 -23.38 6.46 -3.73
CA PRO A 50 -22.02 6.72 -4.25
C PRO A 50 -20.94 6.86 -3.18
N ALA A 51 -21.18 7.60 -2.10
CA ALA A 51 -20.21 7.78 -1.04
C ALA A 51 -19.90 6.46 -0.29
N ARG A 52 -20.92 5.64 -0.03
CA ARG A 52 -20.74 4.32 0.60
C ARG A 52 -20.02 3.37 -0.35
N LEU A 53 -20.39 3.36 -1.61
CA LEU A 53 -19.73 2.55 -2.64
C LEU A 53 -18.26 2.93 -2.76
N LEU A 54 -17.93 4.23 -2.82
CA LEU A 54 -16.54 4.70 -2.83
C LEU A 54 -15.75 4.17 -1.62
N ALA A 55 -16.28 4.33 -0.42
CA ALA A 55 -15.61 3.85 0.79
C ALA A 55 -15.36 2.34 0.75
N MET A 56 -16.32 1.54 0.26
CA MET A 56 -16.19 0.09 0.15
C MET A 56 -15.16 -0.32 -0.91
N LEU A 57 -15.17 0.31 -2.09
CA LEU A 57 -14.20 0.06 -3.15
C LEU A 57 -12.77 0.43 -2.72
N SER A 58 -12.59 1.62 -2.11
CA SER A 58 -11.30 2.08 -1.60
C SER A 58 -10.73 1.14 -0.53
N ALA A 59 -11.60 0.56 0.31
CA ALA A 59 -11.18 -0.42 1.31
C ALA A 59 -10.89 -1.81 0.70
N ALA A 60 -11.59 -2.20 -0.37
CA ALA A 60 -11.44 -3.53 -0.98
C ALA A 60 -10.23 -3.63 -1.91
N ALA A 61 -9.87 -2.59 -2.65
CA ALA A 61 -8.79 -2.62 -3.63
C ALA A 61 -7.45 -3.09 -3.04
N PRO A 62 -6.94 -2.55 -1.90
CA PRO A 62 -5.71 -3.05 -1.30
C PRO A 62 -5.83 -4.49 -0.78
N LEU A 63 -6.99 -4.90 -0.28
CA LEU A 63 -7.22 -6.28 0.19
C LEU A 63 -7.23 -7.28 -0.98
N LEU A 64 -7.84 -6.93 -2.11
CA LEU A 64 -7.81 -7.72 -3.34
C LEU A 64 -6.37 -7.90 -3.83
N ARG A 65 -5.55 -6.84 -3.80
CA ARG A 65 -4.12 -6.90 -4.14
C ARG A 65 -3.37 -7.85 -3.19
N ILE A 66 -3.55 -7.72 -1.88
CA ILE A 66 -2.92 -8.58 -0.87
C ILE A 66 -3.37 -10.05 -1.04
N GLY A 67 -4.61 -10.27 -1.40
CA GLY A 67 -5.16 -11.60 -1.73
C GLY A 67 -4.73 -12.15 -3.09
N GLY A 68 -3.90 -11.43 -3.86
CA GLY A 68 -3.42 -11.86 -5.18
C GLY A 68 -4.44 -11.72 -6.33
N ARG A 69 -5.61 -11.14 -6.08
CA ARG A 69 -6.68 -10.91 -7.08
C ARG A 69 -6.41 -9.61 -7.85
N LEU A 70 -5.27 -9.54 -8.57
CA LEU A 70 -4.74 -8.27 -9.10
C LEU A 70 -5.65 -7.63 -10.15
N ASP A 71 -6.27 -8.41 -11.04
CA ASP A 71 -7.20 -7.86 -12.04
C ASP A 71 -8.43 -7.23 -11.38
N GLU A 72 -8.98 -7.87 -10.35
CA GLU A 72 -10.08 -7.31 -9.58
C GLU A 72 -9.66 -6.09 -8.77
N ALA A 73 -8.48 -6.13 -8.15
CA ALA A 73 -7.92 -4.98 -7.44
C ALA A 73 -7.79 -3.76 -8.36
N ARG A 74 -7.30 -3.95 -9.57
CA ARG A 74 -7.14 -2.91 -10.58
C ARG A 74 -8.49 -2.33 -11.00
N LYS A 75 -9.47 -3.17 -11.32
CA LYS A 75 -10.85 -2.74 -11.67
C LYS A 75 -11.49 -1.98 -10.51
N THR A 76 -11.31 -2.48 -9.28
CA THR A 76 -11.88 -1.87 -8.07
C THR A 76 -11.26 -0.50 -7.77
N ALA A 77 -9.92 -0.37 -7.86
CA ALA A 77 -9.24 0.91 -7.69
C ALA A 77 -9.65 1.92 -8.78
N SER A 78 -9.74 1.50 -10.05
CA SER A 78 -10.19 2.36 -11.14
C SER A 78 -11.65 2.82 -10.98
N ALA A 79 -12.54 1.94 -10.51
CA ALA A 79 -13.92 2.31 -10.21
C ALA A 79 -14.01 3.29 -9.03
N ALA A 80 -13.17 3.09 -7.99
CA ALA A 80 -13.09 4.03 -6.86
C ALA A 80 -12.61 5.42 -7.31
N ILE A 81 -11.62 5.50 -8.19
CA ILE A 81 -11.15 6.76 -8.77
C ILE A 81 -12.30 7.47 -9.50
N ALA A 82 -12.99 6.76 -10.40
CA ALA A 82 -14.07 7.36 -11.19
C ALA A 82 -15.23 7.88 -10.31
N ILE A 83 -15.58 7.15 -9.23
CA ILE A 83 -16.60 7.62 -8.28
C ILE A 83 -16.08 8.81 -7.46
N ALA A 84 -14.81 8.78 -7.02
CA ALA A 84 -14.21 9.86 -6.26
C ALA A 84 -14.17 11.17 -7.09
N GLU A 85 -13.85 11.07 -8.38
CA GLU A 85 -13.93 12.21 -9.33
C GLU A 85 -15.36 12.72 -9.48
N LEU A 86 -16.34 11.81 -9.62
CA LEU A 86 -17.76 12.18 -9.75
C LEU A 86 -18.30 12.92 -8.52
N VAL A 87 -17.85 12.55 -7.32
CA VAL A 87 -18.25 13.20 -6.06
C VAL A 87 -17.28 14.31 -5.62
N GLU A 88 -16.31 14.66 -6.46
CA GLU A 88 -15.32 15.73 -6.24
C GLU A 88 -14.47 15.49 -4.97
N ASP A 89 -14.25 14.24 -4.57
CA ASP A 89 -13.38 13.88 -3.42
C ASP A 89 -11.93 13.74 -3.88
N ALA A 90 -11.21 14.85 -3.94
CA ALA A 90 -9.82 14.90 -4.37
C ALA A 90 -8.89 14.03 -3.50
N ARG A 91 -9.17 13.87 -2.20
CA ARG A 91 -8.37 13.00 -1.30
C ARG A 91 -8.57 11.53 -1.65
N ALA A 92 -9.81 11.12 -1.89
CA ALA A 92 -10.11 9.76 -2.33
C ALA A 92 -9.51 9.46 -3.71
N VAL A 93 -9.53 10.42 -4.65
CA VAL A 93 -8.83 10.30 -5.95
C VAL A 93 -7.35 9.98 -5.72
N HIS A 94 -6.64 10.77 -4.89
CA HIS A 94 -5.23 10.57 -4.61
C HIS A 94 -4.94 9.18 -3.98
N VAL A 95 -5.68 8.81 -2.95
CA VAL A 95 -5.51 7.51 -2.24
C VAL A 95 -5.76 6.33 -3.17
N ASN A 96 -6.76 6.38 -4.03
CA ASN A 96 -7.06 5.29 -4.95
C ASN A 96 -6.06 5.23 -6.13
N HIS A 97 -5.44 6.34 -6.53
CA HIS A 97 -4.29 6.29 -7.44
C HIS A 97 -3.07 5.62 -6.79
N VAL A 98 -2.82 5.82 -5.49
CA VAL A 98 -1.79 5.05 -4.77
C VAL A 98 -2.11 3.55 -4.80
N ALA A 99 -3.35 3.16 -4.52
CA ALA A 99 -3.78 1.76 -4.60
C ALA A 99 -3.58 1.18 -6.02
N LEU A 100 -3.91 1.94 -7.06
CA LEU A 100 -3.69 1.54 -8.46
C LEU A 100 -2.19 1.38 -8.77
N ALA A 101 -1.34 2.31 -8.33
CA ALA A 101 0.11 2.23 -8.51
C ALA A 101 0.70 0.98 -7.84
N GLN A 102 0.20 0.62 -6.65
CA GLN A 102 0.60 -0.61 -5.96
C GLN A 102 0.16 -1.87 -6.73
N VAL A 103 -1.02 -1.88 -7.35
CA VAL A 103 -1.46 -3.00 -8.21
C VAL A 103 -0.53 -3.13 -9.41
N MET A 104 -0.22 -2.02 -10.11
CA MET A 104 0.72 -2.02 -11.25
C MET A 104 2.11 -2.53 -10.85
N GLN A 105 2.59 -2.14 -9.66
CA GLN A 105 3.84 -2.67 -9.08
C GLN A 105 3.78 -4.19 -8.90
N TRP A 106 2.68 -4.72 -8.36
CA TRP A 106 2.52 -6.16 -8.14
C TRP A 106 2.39 -6.96 -9.44
N GLU A 107 1.83 -6.36 -10.48
CA GLU A 107 1.81 -6.89 -11.86
C GLU A 107 3.18 -6.81 -12.56
N GLY A 108 4.19 -6.16 -11.94
CA GLY A 108 5.51 -5.94 -12.54
C GLY A 108 5.54 -4.85 -13.61
N ARG A 109 4.49 -4.06 -13.73
CA ARG A 109 4.33 -2.97 -14.74
C ARG A 109 4.99 -1.69 -14.26
N PHE A 110 6.32 -1.75 -14.10
CA PHE A 110 7.09 -0.66 -13.50
C PHE A 110 7.15 0.59 -14.38
N GLU A 111 6.99 0.45 -15.68
CA GLU A 111 6.88 1.56 -16.64
C GLU A 111 5.63 2.43 -16.41
N ILE A 112 4.64 1.91 -15.69
CA ILE A 112 3.42 2.63 -15.30
C ILE A 112 3.49 3.03 -13.83
N SER A 113 3.84 2.10 -12.93
CA SER A 113 3.80 2.36 -11.49
C SER A 113 4.83 3.41 -11.06
N THR A 114 6.03 3.41 -11.65
CA THR A 114 7.08 4.37 -11.26
C THR A 114 6.68 5.81 -11.54
N PRO A 115 6.32 6.23 -12.77
CA PRO A 115 5.91 7.60 -13.03
C PRO A 115 4.64 7.99 -12.25
N LEU A 116 3.73 7.05 -11.98
CA LEU A 116 2.55 7.34 -11.17
C LEU A 116 2.93 7.63 -9.71
N PHE A 117 3.84 6.87 -9.11
CA PHE A 117 4.36 7.19 -7.77
C PHE A 117 5.10 8.53 -7.74
N ASP A 118 5.91 8.84 -8.77
CA ASP A 118 6.62 10.12 -8.85
C ASP A 118 5.65 11.31 -8.91
N GLN A 119 4.56 11.18 -9.68
CA GLN A 119 3.49 12.18 -9.72
C GLN A 119 2.79 12.33 -8.36
N LEU A 120 2.44 11.24 -7.70
CA LEU A 120 1.75 11.25 -6.41
C LEU A 120 2.63 11.88 -5.32
N ILE A 121 3.94 11.59 -5.32
CA ILE A 121 4.90 12.24 -4.41
C ILE A 121 4.98 13.74 -4.69
N ALA A 122 5.06 14.15 -5.97
CA ALA A 122 5.08 15.56 -6.33
C ALA A 122 3.83 16.30 -5.86
N GLN A 123 2.66 15.70 -6.05
CA GLN A 123 1.37 16.23 -5.54
C GLN A 123 1.37 16.34 -4.02
N ALA A 124 1.81 15.30 -3.31
CA ALA A 124 1.81 15.28 -1.84
C ALA A 124 2.82 16.29 -1.24
N ARG A 125 3.86 16.66 -1.99
CA ARG A 125 4.82 17.71 -1.58
C ARG A 125 4.34 19.13 -1.86
N SER A 126 3.52 19.33 -2.92
CA SER A 126 3.16 20.67 -3.38
C SER A 126 1.74 21.10 -3.04
N ILE A 127 0.83 20.16 -2.80
CA ILE A 127 -0.60 20.40 -2.58
C ILE A 127 -0.94 20.06 -1.12
N PRO A 128 -1.29 21.07 -0.28
CA PRO A 128 -1.46 20.87 1.16
C PRO A 128 -2.46 19.77 1.55
N ILE A 129 -3.54 19.60 0.79
CA ILE A 129 -4.59 18.59 1.06
C ILE A 129 -4.04 17.15 0.94
N TYR A 130 -2.91 16.94 0.27
CA TYR A 130 -2.28 15.63 0.09
C TYR A 130 -1.05 15.41 0.98
N ALA A 131 -0.60 16.43 1.72
CA ALA A 131 0.64 16.37 2.49
C ALA A 131 0.67 15.24 3.53
N GLU A 132 -0.48 14.90 4.10
CA GLU A 132 -0.61 13.82 5.07
C GLU A 132 -0.36 12.41 4.49
N PHE A 133 -0.46 12.25 3.16
CA PHE A 133 -0.22 10.97 2.50
C PHE A 133 1.24 10.73 2.11
N LEU A 134 2.10 11.77 2.22
CA LEU A 134 3.46 11.74 1.71
C LEU A 134 4.31 10.59 2.28
N ASP A 135 4.20 10.32 3.59
CA ASP A 135 4.97 9.24 4.21
C ASP A 135 4.61 7.87 3.65
N GLY A 136 3.30 7.61 3.44
CA GLY A 136 2.79 6.37 2.87
C GLY A 136 3.19 6.21 1.41
N VAL A 137 3.01 7.26 0.60
CA VAL A 137 3.38 7.23 -0.83
C VAL A 137 4.87 7.01 -1.02
N LEU A 138 5.73 7.65 -0.21
CA LEU A 138 7.18 7.40 -0.22
C LEU A 138 7.52 5.96 0.15
N PHE A 139 6.85 5.39 1.15
CA PHE A 139 7.06 4.00 1.53
C PHE A 139 6.71 3.05 0.37
N ASP A 140 5.59 3.26 -0.29
CA ASP A 140 5.13 2.42 -1.40
C ASP A 140 5.97 2.61 -2.66
N ALA A 141 6.42 3.84 -2.97
CA ALA A 141 7.39 4.10 -4.02
C ALA A 141 8.73 3.43 -3.72
N GLY A 142 9.16 3.40 -2.46
CA GLY A 142 10.34 2.63 -2.03
C GLY A 142 10.19 1.13 -2.31
N ARG A 143 9.01 0.56 -2.05
CA ARG A 143 8.70 -0.86 -2.37
C ARG A 143 8.69 -1.11 -3.89
N ASN A 144 8.18 -0.16 -4.68
CA ASN A 144 8.23 -0.21 -6.13
C ASN A 144 9.68 -0.25 -6.67
N LEU A 145 10.56 0.57 -6.11
CA LEU A 145 11.99 0.58 -6.45
C LEU A 145 12.71 -0.69 -5.97
N PHE A 146 12.35 -1.20 -4.79
CA PHE A 146 12.90 -2.44 -4.27
C PHE A 146 12.58 -3.64 -5.19
N ALA A 147 11.33 -3.74 -5.67
CA ALA A 147 10.92 -4.76 -6.63
C ALA A 147 11.70 -4.68 -7.96
N GLN A 148 12.15 -3.49 -8.35
CA GLN A 148 13.03 -3.24 -9.50
C GLN A 148 14.52 -3.49 -9.20
N LYS A 149 14.87 -3.97 -8.00
CA LYS A 149 16.25 -4.14 -7.54
C LYS A 149 17.05 -2.82 -7.44
N ARG A 150 16.37 -1.67 -7.38
CA ARG A 150 16.95 -0.33 -7.17
C ARG A 150 17.09 -0.05 -5.68
N TYR A 151 17.82 -0.91 -4.98
CA TYR A 151 17.84 -1.00 -3.52
C TYR A 151 18.34 0.26 -2.81
N ALA A 152 19.36 0.93 -3.35
CA ALA A 152 19.89 2.16 -2.77
C ALA A 152 18.86 3.30 -2.81
N GLU A 153 18.12 3.42 -3.90
CA GLU A 153 17.05 4.40 -4.06
C GLU A 153 15.85 4.05 -3.17
N ALA A 154 15.44 2.78 -3.14
CA ALA A 154 14.42 2.30 -2.22
C ALA A 154 14.73 2.67 -0.76
N ALA A 155 15.96 2.44 -0.33
CA ALA A 155 16.40 2.78 1.04
C ALA A 155 16.32 4.29 1.32
N ARG A 156 16.50 5.16 0.32
CA ARG A 156 16.32 6.63 0.48
C ARG A 156 14.86 6.96 0.76
N TYR A 157 13.92 6.45 -0.03
CA TYR A 157 12.49 6.66 0.15
C TYR A 157 11.99 6.12 1.50
N PHE A 158 12.43 4.93 1.89
CA PHE A 158 12.06 4.37 3.21
C PHE A 158 12.55 5.22 4.37
N ARG A 159 13.77 5.81 4.29
CA ARG A 159 14.28 6.72 5.33
C ARG A 159 13.48 8.03 5.38
N GLU A 160 13.15 8.61 4.24
CA GLU A 160 12.32 9.83 4.17
C GLU A 160 10.95 9.58 4.78
N SER A 161 10.29 8.48 4.39
CA SER A 161 9.04 8.03 5.02
C SER A 161 9.17 7.86 6.53
N GLN A 162 10.25 7.22 7.01
CA GLN A 162 10.48 7.01 8.44
C GLN A 162 10.63 8.33 9.21
N VAL A 163 11.31 9.31 8.63
CA VAL A 163 11.46 10.64 9.24
C VAL A 163 10.09 11.32 9.40
N LEU A 164 9.26 11.30 8.37
CA LEU A 164 7.91 11.87 8.40
C LEU A 164 7.02 11.15 9.44
N ARG A 165 7.05 9.81 9.46
CA ARG A 165 6.29 9.00 10.44
C ARG A 165 6.69 9.31 11.88
N ARG A 166 7.99 9.54 12.13
CA ARG A 166 8.48 9.95 13.45
C ARG A 166 8.00 11.35 13.82
N ALA A 167 8.09 12.31 12.89
CA ALA A 167 7.62 13.67 13.10
C ALA A 167 6.12 13.75 13.38
N SER A 168 5.32 12.83 12.80
CA SER A 168 3.87 12.76 12.97
C SER A 168 3.43 11.82 14.11
N GLY A 169 4.34 11.25 14.91
CA GLY A 169 4.02 10.37 16.03
C GLY A 169 3.44 9.01 15.61
N MET A 170 3.70 8.54 14.38
CA MET A 170 3.19 7.26 13.87
C MET A 170 4.08 6.08 14.31
N GLU A 171 4.29 5.92 15.61
CA GLU A 171 5.21 4.93 16.21
C GLU A 171 4.97 3.50 15.69
N HIS A 172 3.70 3.12 15.49
CA HIS A 172 3.30 1.81 15.00
C HIS A 172 3.78 1.49 13.57
N LEU A 173 4.21 2.50 12.78
CA LEU A 173 4.74 2.35 11.43
C LEU A 173 6.28 2.43 11.37
N LEU A 174 6.94 2.81 12.47
CA LEU A 174 8.40 2.97 12.50
C LEU A 174 9.13 1.63 12.30
N GLU A 175 8.64 0.56 12.95
CA GLU A 175 9.26 -0.76 12.80
C GLU A 175 9.13 -1.28 11.36
N LEU A 176 7.98 -1.06 10.72
CA LEU A 176 7.77 -1.40 9.31
C LEU A 176 8.78 -0.69 8.40
N SER A 177 9.03 0.62 8.64
CA SER A 177 10.04 1.39 7.90
C SER A 177 11.46 0.88 8.18
N ALA A 178 11.77 0.57 9.44
CA ALA A 178 13.07 0.05 9.84
C ALA A 178 13.36 -1.31 9.19
N GLU A 179 12.38 -2.20 9.13
CA GLU A 179 12.48 -3.49 8.44
C GLU A 179 12.76 -3.31 6.95
N ALA A 180 12.01 -2.44 6.27
CA ALA A 180 12.20 -2.17 4.85
C ALA A 180 13.61 -1.58 4.55
N ILE A 181 14.11 -0.69 5.42
CA ILE A 181 15.46 -0.15 5.31
C ILE A 181 16.52 -1.24 5.48
N ARG A 182 16.37 -2.13 6.48
CA ARG A 182 17.29 -3.25 6.70
C ARG A 182 17.36 -4.16 5.49
N LYS A 183 16.20 -4.58 4.96
CA LYS A 183 16.11 -5.44 3.76
C LYS A 183 16.72 -4.78 2.54
N ALA A 184 16.45 -3.50 2.29
CA ALA A 184 17.02 -2.78 1.15
C ALA A 184 18.54 -2.65 1.23
N LYS A 185 19.10 -2.40 2.43
CA LYS A 185 20.55 -2.36 2.64
C LYS A 185 21.19 -3.73 2.43
N ALA A 186 20.62 -4.80 2.99
CA ALA A 186 21.14 -6.16 2.84
C ALA A 186 21.18 -6.59 1.37
N ALA A 187 20.08 -6.38 0.64
CA ALA A 187 19.98 -6.70 -0.78
C ALA A 187 20.95 -5.87 -1.66
N SER A 188 21.24 -4.62 -1.28
CA SER A 188 22.26 -3.82 -1.98
C SER A 188 23.65 -4.41 -1.83
N VAL A 189 24.04 -4.80 -0.62
CA VAL A 189 25.36 -5.40 -0.33
C VAL A 189 25.53 -6.74 -1.05
N GLU A 190 24.49 -7.58 -1.05
CA GLU A 190 24.54 -8.88 -1.72
C GLU A 190 24.69 -8.72 -3.25
N ARG A 191 23.97 -7.79 -3.84
CA ARG A 191 24.09 -7.45 -5.27
C ARG A 191 25.49 -6.99 -5.65
N ASP A 192 26.15 -6.18 -4.79
CA ASP A 192 27.49 -5.65 -5.05
C ASP A 192 28.57 -6.75 -4.94
N ARG A 193 28.34 -7.77 -4.10
CA ARG A 193 29.21 -8.94 -3.97
C ARG A 193 29.09 -9.94 -5.13
N SER A 194 27.96 -9.90 -5.83
CA SER A 194 27.66 -10.84 -6.94
C SER A 194 28.07 -10.29 -8.31
N ARG A 195 28.66 -9.10 -8.36
CA ARG A 195 29.21 -8.42 -9.56
C ARG A 195 30.72 -8.53 -9.62
#